data_7cf77405116bdc7ef66f366a8d68f000
#
_entry.id   7cf77405116bdc7ef66f366a8d68f000
#
_cell.length_a   1.000
_cell.length_b   1.000
_cell.length_c   1.000
_cell.angle_alpha   90.00
_cell.angle_beta   90.00
_cell.angle_gamma   90.00
#
_symmetry.space_group_name_H-M   'P 1'
#
loop_
_entity.id
_entity.type
_entity.pdbx_description
1 polymer ?
#
loop_
_entity_poly.entity_id
_entity_poly.type
_entity_poly.pdbx_seq_one_letter_code
_entity_poly.pdbx_strand_id
1 'polypeptide(L)'
;MDATGFGYKKGQIPQMDEFSFPADENLRKLAAKVCQEVNPEISVFEGRICSGDQFISDKGVKDAIISEFGGFAVEMEGAAIGQAAYLNHIPFLVVRAISDKADGSANMDYAEFEMAAIEHSVKLTVRMIQEL
;
A
#
# COMPACT_ATOMS: atom_id res chain seq x y z
N MET A 1 -6.25 -2.47 12.82
CA MET A 1 -7.13 -2.93 13.93
C MET A 1 -6.25 -3.48 15.03
N ASP A 2 -6.56 -3.21 16.28
CA ASP A 2 -5.90 -3.85 17.42
C ASP A 2 -6.90 -4.79 18.09
N ALA A 3 -6.64 -6.09 18.00
CA ALA A 3 -7.48 -7.15 18.56
C ALA A 3 -6.83 -7.82 19.80
N THR A 4 -5.80 -7.21 20.38
CA THR A 4 -5.08 -7.78 21.52
C THR A 4 -5.97 -7.96 22.75
N GLY A 5 -6.98 -7.10 22.94
CA GLY A 5 -7.99 -7.25 23.98
C GLY A 5 -8.83 -8.53 23.90
N PHE A 6 -8.81 -9.22 22.76
CA PHE A 6 -9.47 -10.52 22.53
C PHE A 6 -8.47 -11.69 22.51
N GLY A 7 -7.22 -11.46 22.93
CA GLY A 7 -6.18 -12.48 22.99
C GLY A 7 -5.39 -12.72 21.69
N TYR A 8 -5.62 -11.93 20.64
CA TYR A 8 -4.84 -11.98 19.40
C TYR A 8 -3.50 -11.24 19.58
N LYS A 9 -2.52 -11.61 18.78
CA LYS A 9 -1.28 -10.84 18.68
C LYS A 9 -1.54 -9.55 17.94
N LYS A 10 -0.77 -8.51 18.22
CA LYS A 10 -0.90 -7.23 17.51
C LYS A 10 -0.65 -7.40 16.01
N GLY A 11 -1.54 -6.86 15.19
CA GLY A 11 -1.54 -7.04 13.73
C GLY A 11 -2.12 -8.35 13.23
N GLN A 12 -2.43 -9.30 14.10
CA GLN A 12 -3.10 -10.54 13.70
C GLN A 12 -4.55 -10.27 13.27
N ILE A 13 -4.95 -10.90 12.18
CA ILE A 13 -6.32 -10.81 11.68
C ILE A 13 -7.22 -11.69 12.56
N PRO A 14 -8.30 -11.16 13.17
CA PRO A 14 -9.20 -11.96 14.01
C PRO A 14 -9.75 -13.18 13.27
N GLN A 15 -9.78 -14.32 13.96
CA GLN A 15 -10.22 -15.63 13.42
C GLN A 15 -9.35 -16.19 12.27
N MET A 16 -8.15 -15.63 12.07
CA MET A 16 -7.17 -16.09 11.09
C MET A 16 -5.80 -16.18 11.75
N ASP A 17 -4.89 -16.97 11.16
CA ASP A 17 -3.50 -17.05 11.61
C ASP A 17 -2.60 -16.03 10.88
N GLU A 18 -3.17 -15.30 9.92
CA GLU A 18 -2.48 -14.34 9.08
C GLU A 18 -2.28 -13.00 9.78
N PHE A 19 -1.14 -12.37 9.45
CA PHE A 19 -0.78 -10.99 9.83
C PHE A 19 -0.69 -10.07 8.61
N SER A 20 -0.74 -10.65 7.42
CA SER A 20 -0.66 -9.92 6.16
C SER A 20 -1.17 -10.81 5.01
N PHE A 21 -1.57 -10.17 3.93
CA PHE A 21 -2.00 -10.82 2.71
C PHE A 21 -0.93 -10.57 1.63
N PRO A 22 -0.22 -11.59 1.13
CA PRO A 22 0.78 -11.41 0.10
C PRO A 22 0.13 -11.05 -1.24
N ALA A 23 0.63 -9.99 -1.87
CA ALA A 23 0.26 -9.67 -3.24
C ALA A 23 0.74 -10.77 -4.21
N ASP A 24 0.03 -10.93 -5.33
CA ASP A 24 0.44 -11.85 -6.38
C ASP A 24 1.79 -11.44 -6.97
N GLU A 25 2.72 -12.41 -7.06
CA GLU A 25 4.10 -12.15 -7.50
C GLU A 25 4.18 -11.71 -8.96
N ASN A 26 3.32 -12.26 -9.83
CA ASN A 26 3.33 -11.92 -11.25
C ASN A 26 2.79 -10.51 -11.45
N LEU A 27 1.68 -10.16 -10.78
CA LEU A 27 1.14 -8.80 -10.82
C LEU A 27 2.15 -7.78 -10.27
N ARG A 28 2.85 -8.11 -9.18
CA ARG A 28 3.86 -7.23 -8.58
C ARG A 28 5.03 -6.96 -9.54
N LYS A 29 5.59 -8.03 -10.14
CA LYS A 29 6.68 -7.91 -11.12
C LYS A 29 6.25 -7.15 -12.37
N LEU A 30 5.03 -7.43 -12.87
CA LEU A 30 4.46 -6.73 -14.01
C LEU A 30 4.31 -5.24 -13.71
N ALA A 31 3.72 -4.88 -12.56
CA ALA A 31 3.54 -3.49 -12.17
C ALA A 31 4.86 -2.73 -12.06
N ALA A 32 5.89 -3.32 -11.45
CA ALA A 32 7.20 -2.70 -11.32
C ALA A 32 7.85 -2.46 -12.69
N LYS A 33 7.83 -3.46 -13.58
CA LYS A 33 8.33 -3.37 -14.95
C LYS A 33 7.60 -2.28 -15.73
N VAL A 34 6.28 -2.38 -15.78
CA VAL A 34 5.44 -1.45 -16.55
C VAL A 34 5.56 -0.02 -16.03
N CYS A 35 5.61 0.17 -14.70
CA CYS A 35 5.77 1.50 -14.14
C CYS A 35 7.07 2.17 -14.59
N GLN A 36 8.18 1.44 -14.63
CA GLN A 36 9.46 1.95 -15.12
C GLN A 36 9.43 2.29 -16.63
N GLU A 37 8.60 1.57 -17.42
CA GLU A 37 8.44 1.83 -18.85
C GLU A 37 7.60 3.07 -19.15
N VAL A 38 6.47 3.24 -18.44
CA VAL A 38 5.49 4.30 -18.73
C VAL A 38 5.64 5.56 -17.89
N ASN A 39 6.36 5.47 -16.76
CA ASN A 39 6.62 6.56 -15.83
C ASN A 39 8.10 6.53 -15.37
N PRO A 40 9.07 6.68 -16.28
CA PRO A 40 10.50 6.54 -15.97
C PRO A 40 11.03 7.63 -15.03
N GLU A 41 10.29 8.72 -14.85
CA GLU A 41 10.64 9.86 -14.00
C GLU A 41 10.34 9.64 -12.52
N ILE A 42 9.57 8.61 -12.16
CA ILE A 42 9.24 8.33 -10.76
C ILE A 42 9.98 7.09 -10.22
N SER A 43 10.15 7.05 -8.91
CA SER A 43 10.76 5.90 -8.24
C SER A 43 9.71 4.86 -7.88
N VAL A 44 10.02 3.59 -8.12
CA VAL A 44 9.20 2.45 -7.76
C VAL A 44 9.79 1.75 -6.54
N PHE A 45 8.96 1.51 -5.55
CA PHE A 45 9.32 0.76 -4.34
C PHE A 45 8.38 -0.42 -4.17
N GLU A 46 8.93 -1.55 -3.74
CA GLU A 46 8.17 -2.73 -3.38
C GLU A 46 8.33 -2.99 -1.88
N GLY A 47 7.22 -3.16 -1.19
CA GLY A 47 7.27 -3.36 0.25
C GLY A 47 5.89 -3.56 0.87
N ARG A 48 5.88 -3.72 2.18
CA ARG A 48 4.64 -3.88 2.93
C ARG A 48 3.87 -2.57 3.02
N ILE A 49 2.59 -2.61 2.71
CA ILE A 49 1.63 -1.54 2.95
C ILE A 49 0.85 -1.88 4.21
N CYS A 50 0.79 -0.96 5.17
CA CYS A 50 0.04 -1.12 6.40
C CYS A 50 -1.28 -0.36 6.30
N SER A 51 -2.40 -1.03 6.60
CA SER A 51 -3.72 -0.42 6.58
C SER A 51 -4.24 -0.20 8.02
N GLY A 52 -4.90 0.93 8.23
CA GLY A 52 -5.55 1.26 9.50
C GLY A 52 -6.63 2.32 9.33
N ASP A 53 -7.36 2.61 10.40
CA ASP A 53 -8.50 3.54 10.37
C ASP A 53 -8.09 4.98 10.76
N GLN A 54 -6.81 5.31 10.66
CA GLN A 54 -6.25 6.60 11.06
C GLN A 54 -5.37 7.18 9.97
N PHE A 55 -5.53 8.48 9.73
CA PHE A 55 -4.56 9.25 8.96
C PHE A 55 -3.27 9.42 9.77
N ILE A 56 -2.17 8.89 9.29
CA ILE A 56 -0.88 8.91 10.00
C ILE A 56 -0.05 10.09 9.52
N SER A 57 0.03 11.13 10.34
CA SER A 57 0.87 12.32 10.13
C SER A 57 1.93 12.52 11.21
N ASP A 58 1.79 11.83 12.35
CA ASP A 58 2.73 11.91 13.47
C ASP A 58 3.93 11.01 13.25
N LYS A 59 5.13 11.57 13.40
CA LYS A 59 6.39 10.86 13.22
C LYS A 59 6.56 9.69 14.20
N GLY A 60 6.15 9.85 15.45
CA GLY A 60 6.29 8.81 16.46
C GLY A 60 5.41 7.60 16.15
N VAL A 61 4.18 7.84 15.70
CA VAL A 61 3.26 6.79 15.25
C VAL A 61 3.82 6.08 14.02
N LYS A 62 4.35 6.83 13.05
CA LYS A 62 5.00 6.28 11.86
C LYS A 62 6.17 5.36 12.24
N ASP A 63 7.08 5.85 13.08
CA ASP A 63 8.27 5.11 13.50
C ASP A 63 7.89 3.82 14.25
N ALA A 64 6.82 3.85 15.05
CA ALA A 64 6.28 2.66 15.72
C ALA A 64 5.73 1.63 14.71
N ILE A 65 4.99 2.06 13.67
CA ILE A 65 4.48 1.18 12.61
C ILE A 65 5.64 0.54 11.84
N ILE A 66 6.67 1.32 11.49
CA ILE A 66 7.86 0.80 10.80
C ILE A 66 8.57 -0.23 11.66
N SER A 67 8.80 0.09 12.93
CA SER A 67 9.52 -0.81 13.87
C SER A 67 8.77 -2.12 14.12
N GLU A 68 7.44 -2.07 14.20
CA GLU A 68 6.63 -3.22 14.56
C GLU A 68 6.25 -4.09 13.35
N PHE A 69 5.94 -3.46 12.23
CA PHE A 69 5.40 -4.16 11.05
C PHE A 69 6.30 -4.13 9.82
N GLY A 70 7.37 -3.34 9.81
CA GLY A 70 8.23 -3.17 8.63
C GLY A 70 7.50 -2.50 7.46
N GLY A 71 6.57 -1.58 7.75
CA GLY A 71 5.77 -0.91 6.72
C GLY A 71 6.57 0.07 5.87
N PHE A 72 6.36 0.06 4.57
CA PHE A 72 6.88 1.04 3.61
C PHE A 72 5.91 2.18 3.36
N ALA A 73 4.62 1.90 3.45
CA ALA A 73 3.55 2.87 3.31
C ALA A 73 2.41 2.58 4.28
N VAL A 74 1.61 3.60 4.58
CA VAL A 74 0.37 3.49 5.35
C VAL A 74 -0.79 4.05 4.54
N GLU A 75 -1.93 3.39 4.65
CA GLU A 75 -3.18 3.78 3.98
C GLU A 75 -4.37 3.16 4.73
N MET A 76 -5.58 3.16 4.17
CA MET A 76 -6.78 2.84 4.94
C MET A 76 -7.66 1.73 4.33
N GLU A 77 -7.36 1.20 3.12
CA GLU A 77 -8.26 0.29 2.39
C GLU A 77 -7.61 -1.06 2.00
N GLY A 78 -6.30 -1.07 1.78
CA GLY A 78 -5.61 -2.18 1.13
C GLY A 78 -5.72 -3.51 1.85
N ALA A 79 -5.69 -3.52 3.20
CA ALA A 79 -5.84 -4.77 3.94
C ALA A 79 -7.25 -5.38 3.82
N ALA A 80 -8.30 -4.55 3.78
CA ALA A 80 -9.67 -5.05 3.58
C ALA A 80 -9.85 -5.66 2.20
N ILE A 81 -9.31 -5.01 1.16
CA ILE A 81 -9.31 -5.54 -0.22
C ILE A 81 -8.47 -6.83 -0.28
N GLY A 82 -7.28 -6.82 0.30
CA GLY A 82 -6.39 -7.98 0.35
C GLY A 82 -7.02 -9.17 1.07
N GLN A 83 -7.72 -8.94 2.18
CA GLN A 83 -8.45 -9.99 2.89
C GLN A 83 -9.57 -10.59 2.04
N ALA A 84 -10.37 -9.75 1.39
CA ALA A 84 -11.44 -10.21 0.51
C ALA A 84 -10.89 -11.04 -0.66
N ALA A 85 -9.82 -10.59 -1.30
CA ALA A 85 -9.15 -11.31 -2.38
C ALA A 85 -8.57 -12.65 -1.90
N TYR A 86 -7.87 -12.65 -0.76
CA TYR A 86 -7.29 -13.84 -0.15
C TYR A 86 -8.34 -14.91 0.14
N LEU A 87 -9.43 -14.54 0.80
CA LEU A 87 -10.52 -15.47 1.14
C LEU A 87 -11.24 -16.04 -0.08
N ASN A 88 -11.20 -15.35 -1.21
CA ASN A 88 -11.79 -15.79 -2.47
C ASN A 88 -10.78 -16.36 -3.47
N HIS A 89 -9.52 -16.53 -3.07
CA HIS A 89 -8.43 -17.02 -3.92
C HIS A 89 -8.24 -16.21 -5.22
N ILE A 90 -8.42 -14.89 -5.13
CA ILE A 90 -8.26 -13.97 -6.25
C ILE A 90 -6.87 -13.32 -6.15
N PRO A 91 -6.03 -13.41 -7.20
CA PRO A 91 -4.79 -12.65 -7.26
C PRO A 91 -5.04 -11.16 -7.13
N PHE A 92 -4.25 -10.47 -6.31
CA PHE A 92 -4.40 -9.03 -6.10
C PHE A 92 -3.05 -8.33 -5.97
N LEU A 93 -3.06 -7.04 -6.21
CA LEU A 93 -1.95 -6.12 -5.96
C LEU A 93 -2.52 -4.79 -5.47
N VAL A 94 -1.89 -4.20 -4.47
CA VAL A 94 -2.16 -2.82 -4.05
C VAL A 94 -1.04 -1.92 -4.58
N VAL A 95 -1.41 -0.87 -5.30
CA VAL A 95 -0.51 0.18 -5.79
C VAL A 95 -0.89 1.50 -5.14
N ARG A 96 0.10 2.27 -4.69
CA ARG A 96 -0.12 3.58 -4.07
C ARG A 96 0.86 4.62 -4.61
N ALA A 97 0.36 5.82 -4.89
CA ALA A 97 1.18 7.01 -5.01
C ALA A 97 1.37 7.60 -3.60
N ILE A 98 2.60 7.98 -3.27
CA ILE A 98 2.94 8.49 -1.94
C ILE A 98 2.91 10.02 -1.98
N SER A 99 1.96 10.62 -1.26
CA SER A 99 1.74 12.07 -1.23
C SER A 99 2.66 12.82 -0.26
N ASP A 100 3.07 12.17 0.82
CA ASP A 100 3.91 12.79 1.85
C ASP A 100 4.74 11.74 2.60
N LYS A 101 5.69 12.22 3.38
CA LYS A 101 6.58 11.36 4.17
C LYS A 101 6.06 11.09 5.58
N ALA A 102 4.88 11.59 5.93
CA ALA A 102 4.32 11.54 7.30
C ALA A 102 5.33 12.03 8.36
N ASP A 103 6.07 13.09 8.06
CA ASP A 103 7.09 13.69 8.94
C ASP A 103 6.84 15.18 9.24
N GLY A 104 5.65 15.67 8.87
CA GLY A 104 5.27 17.07 9.01
C GLY A 104 5.88 18.01 7.96
N SER A 105 6.65 17.49 6.99
CA SER A 105 7.28 18.29 5.92
C SER A 105 6.37 18.49 4.69
N ALA A 106 5.11 18.09 4.75
CA ALA A 106 4.16 18.16 3.65
C ALA A 106 3.82 19.63 3.28
N ASN A 107 4.70 20.26 2.51
CA ASN A 107 4.49 21.55 1.84
C ASN A 107 4.21 21.39 0.34
N MET A 108 3.76 20.21 -0.08
CA MET A 108 3.40 19.97 -1.47
C MET A 108 2.04 20.60 -1.76
N ASP A 109 1.89 21.26 -2.91
CA ASP A 109 0.58 21.58 -3.43
C ASP A 109 -0.15 20.26 -3.73
N TYR A 110 -1.10 19.92 -2.87
CA TYR A 110 -1.82 18.66 -2.96
C TYR A 110 -2.52 18.49 -4.32
N ALA A 111 -3.00 19.59 -4.91
CA ALA A 111 -3.67 19.58 -6.20
C ALA A 111 -2.70 19.21 -7.34
N GLU A 112 -1.47 19.72 -7.32
CA GLU A 112 -0.44 19.38 -8.30
C GLU A 112 -0.02 17.89 -8.15
N PHE A 113 0.20 17.44 -6.92
CA PHE A 113 0.49 16.04 -6.64
C PHE A 113 -0.64 15.13 -7.13
N GLU A 114 -1.91 15.45 -6.82
CA GLU A 114 -3.08 14.64 -7.19
C GLU A 114 -3.16 14.47 -8.71
N MET A 115 -2.99 15.54 -9.49
CA MET A 115 -3.00 15.48 -10.95
C MET A 115 -1.90 14.58 -11.51
N ALA A 116 -0.67 14.71 -11.01
CA ALA A 116 0.44 13.86 -11.42
C ALA A 116 0.20 12.38 -11.04
N ALA A 117 -0.30 12.11 -9.83
CA ALA A 117 -0.61 10.77 -9.36
C ALA A 117 -1.72 10.11 -10.20
N ILE A 118 -2.75 10.86 -10.61
CA ILE A 118 -3.80 10.38 -11.52
C ILE A 118 -3.18 9.97 -12.86
N GLU A 119 -2.36 10.83 -13.47
CA GLU A 119 -1.74 10.55 -14.76
C GLU A 119 -0.87 9.28 -14.72
N HIS A 120 0.02 9.18 -13.72
CA HIS A 120 0.88 8.02 -13.53
C HIS A 120 0.08 6.73 -13.28
N SER A 121 -0.97 6.81 -12.46
CA SER A 121 -1.80 5.64 -12.13
C SER A 121 -2.60 5.15 -13.34
N VAL A 122 -3.11 6.06 -14.16
CA VAL A 122 -3.84 5.69 -15.39
C VAL A 122 -2.90 5.03 -16.39
N LYS A 123 -1.72 5.62 -16.66
CA LYS A 123 -0.71 5.04 -17.57
C LYS A 123 -0.33 3.62 -17.12
N LEU A 124 -0.01 3.45 -15.84
CA LEU A 124 0.33 2.15 -15.27
C LEU A 124 -0.79 1.14 -15.43
N THR A 125 -2.01 1.48 -15.01
CA THR A 125 -3.14 0.56 -14.99
C THR A 125 -3.54 0.12 -16.40
N VAL A 126 -3.64 1.06 -17.33
CA VAL A 126 -3.99 0.76 -18.73
C VAL A 126 -2.95 -0.17 -19.36
N ARG A 127 -1.66 0.12 -19.14
CA ARG A 127 -0.59 -0.70 -19.71
C ARG A 127 -0.52 -2.08 -19.08
N MET A 128 -0.73 -2.20 -17.76
CA MET A 128 -0.82 -3.50 -17.10
C MET A 128 -1.95 -4.36 -17.67
N ILE A 129 -3.14 -3.80 -17.86
CA ILE A 129 -4.28 -4.53 -18.43
C ILE A 129 -3.97 -5.04 -19.84
N GLN A 130 -3.18 -4.31 -20.63
CA GLN A 130 -2.79 -4.73 -21.99
C GLN A 130 -1.78 -5.89 -21.98
N GLU A 131 -1.07 -6.11 -20.87
CA GLU A 131 -0.06 -7.17 -20.74
C GLU A 131 -0.54 -8.40 -19.91
N LEU A 132 -1.75 -8.34 -19.33
CA LEU A 132 -2.40 -9.46 -18.66
C LEU A 132 -3.06 -10.41 -19.65
#